data_82bb3a2b1030915386cbd1b789711f0a
#
_entry.id   82bb3a2b1030915386cbd1b789711f0a
#
_cell.length_a   1.000
_cell.length_b   1.000
_cell.length_c   1.000
_cell.angle_alpha   90.00
_cell.angle_beta   90.00
_cell.angle_gamma   90.00
#
_symmetry.space_group_name_H-M   'P 1'
#
loop_
_entity.id
_entity.type
_entity.pdbx_description
1 polymer ?
#
loop_
_entity_poly.entity_id
_entity_poly.type
_entity_poly.pdbx_seq_one_letter_code
_entity_poly.pdbx_strand_id
1 'polypeptide(L)'
;HTGCHGFDLLAGELRLSVLRSAACCHERGQPLEEFPEPDFMDLGGHEVRLLLLAGDPEEVRERLPGLADRLSAPPRLYAHLPRGRFHPPGDPLPRPLEAGEVAGLLALPAPGVRLLACKRSADGRALVLRLQEAAGRRRRAEVRLAGAGPAIPLDLGPLEIRTLRVEKDGGWRRAGMVDED
;
A
#
# COMPACT_ATOMS: atom_id res chain seq x y z
N HIS A 1 -11.12 -5.93 3.37
CA HIS A 1 -10.98 -7.34 3.77
C HIS A 1 -9.64 -7.91 3.33
N THR A 2 -9.16 -8.92 4.03
CA THR A 2 -8.03 -9.75 3.61
C THR A 2 -8.46 -11.22 3.62
N GLY A 3 -7.86 -12.05 2.76
CA GLY A 3 -8.21 -13.47 2.67
C GLY A 3 -9.53 -13.78 1.95
N CYS A 4 -10.14 -12.80 1.27
CA CYS A 4 -11.33 -13.03 0.47
C CYS A 4 -10.98 -13.08 -1.01
N HIS A 5 -11.60 -14.03 -1.73
CA HIS A 5 -11.36 -14.21 -3.17
C HIS A 5 -12.21 -13.30 -4.05
N GLY A 6 -13.30 -12.77 -3.51
CA GLY A 6 -14.19 -11.87 -4.23
C GLY A 6 -15.38 -11.45 -3.39
N PHE A 7 -16.24 -10.65 -3.98
CA PHE A 7 -17.49 -10.25 -3.36
C PHE A 7 -18.58 -10.06 -4.43
N ASP A 8 -19.83 -10.15 -4.03
CA ASP A 8 -20.97 -9.67 -4.80
C ASP A 8 -21.92 -8.86 -3.93
N LEU A 9 -22.77 -8.10 -4.59
CA LEU A 9 -23.85 -7.36 -3.96
C LEU A 9 -25.14 -7.74 -4.67
N LEU A 10 -26.02 -8.49 -3.99
CA LEU A 10 -27.27 -8.94 -4.54
C LEU A 10 -28.42 -8.68 -3.56
N ALA A 11 -29.49 -8.06 -4.04
CA ALA A 11 -30.70 -7.76 -3.27
C ALA A 11 -30.45 -7.06 -1.92
N GLY A 12 -29.44 -6.18 -1.85
CA GLY A 12 -29.06 -5.47 -0.62
C GLY A 12 -28.16 -6.26 0.33
N GLU A 13 -27.79 -7.47 -0.02
CA GLU A 13 -26.87 -8.31 0.75
C GLU A 13 -25.46 -8.22 0.17
N LEU A 14 -24.48 -7.94 1.02
CA LEU A 14 -23.06 -8.07 0.69
C LEU A 14 -22.60 -9.49 1.01
N ARG A 15 -22.15 -10.20 -0.02
CA ARG A 15 -21.63 -11.56 0.09
C ARG A 15 -20.13 -11.55 -0.17
N LEU A 16 -19.37 -12.25 0.67
CA LEU A 16 -17.92 -12.35 0.56
C LEU A 16 -17.52 -13.81 0.31
N SER A 17 -16.71 -14.03 -0.72
CA SER A 17 -16.11 -15.33 -0.99
C SER A 17 -14.87 -15.52 -0.14
N VAL A 18 -15.01 -16.12 1.03
CA VAL A 18 -13.92 -16.25 2.01
C VAL A 18 -13.10 -17.51 1.80
N LEU A 19 -13.66 -18.55 1.19
CA LEU A 19 -12.98 -19.79 0.91
C LEU A 19 -13.42 -20.34 -0.44
N ARG A 20 -12.47 -20.80 -1.21
CA ARG A 20 -12.70 -21.55 -2.43
C ARG A 20 -11.77 -22.75 -2.44
N SER A 21 -12.31 -23.93 -2.14
CA SER A 21 -11.59 -25.18 -2.25
C SER A 21 -11.93 -25.82 -3.59
N ALA A 22 -11.05 -25.66 -4.56
CA ALA A 22 -11.16 -26.28 -5.87
C ALA A 22 -10.32 -27.55 -5.92
N ALA A 23 -10.73 -28.52 -6.72
CA ALA A 23 -9.85 -29.62 -7.09
C ALA A 23 -8.60 -29.08 -7.83
N CYS A 24 -7.49 -29.78 -7.73
CA CYS A 24 -6.27 -29.41 -8.45
C CYS A 24 -6.59 -29.16 -9.93
N CYS A 25 -6.08 -28.06 -10.46
CA CYS A 25 -6.28 -27.70 -11.85
C CYS A 25 -5.56 -28.70 -12.74
N HIS A 26 -6.27 -29.29 -13.68
CA HIS A 26 -5.67 -30.10 -14.76
C HIS A 26 -5.72 -29.33 -16.08
N GLU A 27 -4.82 -29.68 -16.99
CA GLU A 27 -4.74 -29.01 -18.28
C GLU A 27 -5.99 -29.27 -19.13
N ARG A 28 -6.29 -28.31 -20.01
CA ARG A 28 -7.43 -28.39 -20.94
C ARG A 28 -7.40 -29.69 -21.74
N GLY A 29 -8.47 -30.49 -21.62
CA GLY A 29 -8.67 -31.69 -22.42
C GLY A 29 -8.26 -33.01 -21.76
N GLN A 30 -7.76 -32.98 -20.52
CA GLN A 30 -7.55 -34.21 -19.76
C GLN A 30 -8.82 -34.60 -19.01
N PRO A 31 -9.31 -35.84 -19.15
CA PRO A 31 -10.46 -36.32 -18.39
C PRO A 31 -10.16 -36.35 -16.88
N LEU A 32 -11.13 -35.97 -16.07
CA LEU A 32 -11.02 -36.02 -14.60
C LEU A 32 -10.76 -37.47 -14.09
N GLU A 33 -11.19 -38.44 -14.84
CA GLU A 33 -11.05 -39.87 -14.50
C GLU A 33 -9.59 -40.35 -14.55
N GLU A 34 -8.70 -39.62 -15.20
CA GLU A 34 -7.26 -39.93 -15.20
C GLU A 34 -6.57 -39.49 -13.89
N PHE A 35 -7.27 -38.73 -13.02
CA PHE A 35 -6.80 -38.30 -11.70
C PHE A 35 -7.68 -38.96 -10.63
N PRO A 36 -7.34 -40.18 -10.16
CA PRO A 36 -8.20 -40.95 -9.27
C PRO A 36 -8.43 -40.30 -7.88
N GLU A 37 -7.55 -39.39 -7.45
CA GLU A 37 -7.69 -38.68 -6.20
C GLU A 37 -7.29 -37.21 -6.41
N PRO A 38 -8.24 -36.34 -6.85
CA PRO A 38 -7.93 -34.93 -6.99
C PRO A 38 -7.67 -34.30 -5.62
N ASP A 39 -6.48 -33.78 -5.43
CA ASP A 39 -6.17 -32.97 -4.26
C ASP A 39 -6.97 -31.66 -4.31
N PHE A 40 -7.70 -31.37 -3.25
CA PHE A 40 -8.35 -30.09 -3.10
C PHE A 40 -7.33 -29.06 -2.63
N MET A 41 -7.39 -27.86 -3.21
CA MET A 41 -6.58 -26.73 -2.81
C MET A 41 -7.16 -26.05 -1.56
N ASP A 42 -6.33 -25.27 -0.90
CA ASP A 42 -6.74 -24.45 0.24
C ASP A 42 -7.33 -25.22 1.43
N LEU A 43 -6.83 -26.44 1.68
CA LEU A 43 -7.17 -27.18 2.90
C LEU A 43 -6.43 -26.58 4.10
N GLY A 44 -7.07 -26.55 5.27
CA GLY A 44 -6.46 -26.11 6.53
C GLY A 44 -7.17 -24.93 7.18
N GLY A 45 -6.45 -24.22 8.01
CA GLY A 45 -6.97 -23.05 8.73
C GLY A 45 -6.87 -21.77 7.91
N HIS A 46 -7.95 -20.99 7.86
CA HIS A 46 -8.01 -19.72 7.15
C HIS A 46 -8.31 -18.58 8.10
N GLU A 47 -7.63 -17.46 7.92
CA GLU A 47 -7.88 -16.22 8.65
C GLU A 47 -8.41 -15.16 7.69
N VAL A 48 -9.57 -14.62 8.00
CA VAL A 48 -10.20 -13.54 7.24
C VAL A 48 -10.40 -12.34 8.14
N ARG A 49 -9.90 -11.19 7.73
CA ARG A 49 -10.06 -9.93 8.45
C ARG A 49 -11.00 -9.01 7.69
N LEU A 50 -12.02 -8.54 8.37
CA LEU A 50 -13.01 -7.63 7.83
C LEU A 50 -12.99 -6.32 8.60
N LEU A 51 -13.10 -5.22 7.87
CA LEU A 51 -13.35 -3.89 8.42
C LEU A 51 -14.62 -3.35 7.77
N LEU A 52 -15.60 -3.04 8.60
CA LEU A 52 -16.83 -2.39 8.17
C LEU A 52 -16.73 -0.89 8.50
N LEU A 53 -17.06 -0.07 7.51
CA LEU A 53 -17.13 1.37 7.65
C LEU A 53 -18.51 1.84 7.21
N ALA A 54 -19.20 2.56 8.10
CA ALA A 54 -20.49 3.18 7.82
C ALA A 54 -20.37 4.68 8.07
N GLY A 55 -21.10 5.48 7.29
CA GLY A 55 -21.08 6.93 7.42
C GLY A 55 -21.57 7.62 6.15
N ASP A 56 -21.32 8.90 6.03
CA ASP A 56 -21.59 9.65 4.81
C ASP A 56 -20.82 9.05 3.62
N PRO A 57 -21.48 8.84 2.47
CA PRO A 57 -20.85 8.19 1.31
C PRO A 57 -19.56 8.87 0.84
N GLU A 58 -19.49 10.19 0.92
CA GLU A 58 -18.30 10.94 0.51
C GLU A 58 -17.15 10.78 1.51
N GLU A 59 -17.46 10.82 2.81
CA GLU A 59 -16.48 10.56 3.85
C GLU A 59 -15.96 9.12 3.79
N VAL A 60 -16.84 8.15 3.59
CA VAL A 60 -16.47 6.74 3.43
C VAL A 60 -15.54 6.56 2.23
N ARG A 61 -15.88 7.17 1.09
CA ARG A 61 -15.06 7.13 -0.14
C ARG A 61 -13.65 7.68 0.07
N GLU A 62 -13.50 8.76 0.82
CA GLU A 62 -12.20 9.36 1.13
C GLU A 62 -11.36 8.49 2.08
N ARG A 63 -11.97 7.87 3.06
CA ARG A 63 -11.30 7.13 4.13
C ARG A 63 -11.01 5.67 3.78
N LEU A 64 -11.89 5.04 3.00
CA LEU A 64 -11.84 3.61 2.72
C LEU A 64 -10.51 3.13 2.15
N PRO A 65 -9.88 3.81 1.16
CA PRO A 65 -8.60 3.37 0.62
C PRO A 65 -7.49 3.28 1.67
N GLY A 66 -7.36 4.29 2.53
CA GLY A 66 -6.35 4.32 3.58
C GLY A 66 -6.60 3.27 4.67
N LEU A 67 -7.87 2.98 4.99
CA LEU A 67 -8.23 1.91 5.92
C LEU A 67 -7.95 0.53 5.32
N ALA A 68 -8.22 0.33 4.02
CA ALA A 68 -7.90 -0.89 3.31
C ALA A 68 -6.38 -1.16 3.30
N ASP A 69 -5.57 -0.11 3.11
CA ASP A 69 -4.12 -0.23 3.18
C ASP A 69 -3.64 -0.68 4.57
N ARG A 70 -4.19 -0.09 5.63
CA ARG A 70 -3.84 -0.48 7.01
C ARG A 70 -4.27 -1.90 7.36
N LEU A 71 -5.38 -2.37 6.80
CA LEU A 71 -5.85 -3.74 6.98
C LEU A 71 -4.94 -4.74 6.25
N SER A 72 -4.53 -4.42 5.03
CA SER A 72 -3.72 -5.30 4.17
C SER A 72 -2.24 -5.28 4.54
N ALA A 73 -1.74 -4.11 4.95
CA ALA A 73 -0.35 -3.89 5.34
C ALA A 73 -0.30 -3.09 6.65
N PRO A 74 -0.57 -3.74 7.79
CA PRO A 74 -0.59 -3.05 9.08
C PRO A 74 0.79 -2.46 9.40
N PRO A 75 0.84 -1.31 10.08
CA PRO A 75 2.07 -0.69 10.52
C PRO A 75 2.92 -1.68 11.34
N ARG A 76 4.20 -1.72 11.06
CA ARG A 76 5.14 -2.50 11.85
C ARG A 76 5.98 -1.55 12.70
N LEU A 77 6.01 -1.81 14.00
CA LEU A 77 6.88 -1.11 14.92
C LEU A 77 8.20 -1.88 15.03
N TYR A 78 9.29 -1.19 14.78
CA TYR A 78 10.62 -1.69 15.09
C TYR A 78 11.24 -0.81 16.16
N ALA A 79 11.42 -1.36 17.36
CA ALA A 79 12.10 -0.69 18.44
C ALA A 79 13.55 -1.16 18.51
N HIS A 80 14.49 -0.29 18.21
CA HIS A 80 15.91 -0.51 18.45
C HIS A 80 16.28 0.14 19.78
N LEU A 81 16.44 -0.68 20.79
CA LEU A 81 16.99 -0.23 22.06
C LEU A 81 18.52 -0.43 22.01
N PRO A 82 19.32 0.63 21.97
CA PRO A 82 20.75 0.50 22.06
C PRO A 82 21.07 -0.18 23.40
N ARG A 83 21.73 -1.33 23.34
CA ARG A 83 22.21 -1.99 24.54
C ARG A 83 23.28 -1.11 25.16
N GLY A 84 22.99 -0.52 26.32
CA GLY A 84 23.71 0.56 26.99
C GLY A 84 25.19 0.32 27.34
N ARG A 85 25.81 -0.76 26.86
CA ARG A 85 27.26 -1.03 27.01
C ARG A 85 28.09 -0.71 25.77
N PHE A 86 27.48 -0.29 24.68
CA PHE A 86 28.19 -0.09 23.41
C PHE A 86 28.03 1.30 22.80
N HIS A 87 27.54 2.27 23.57
CA HIS A 87 27.74 3.67 23.19
C HIS A 87 29.17 4.06 23.55
N PRO A 88 30.02 4.39 22.60
CA PRO A 88 31.32 4.99 22.90
C PRO A 88 31.08 6.24 23.76
N PRO A 89 31.91 6.48 24.78
CA PRO A 89 31.82 7.73 25.52
C PRO A 89 31.95 8.92 24.58
N GLY A 90 30.91 9.77 24.54
CA GLY A 90 30.89 10.94 23.67
C GLY A 90 29.97 10.83 22.44
N ASP A 91 29.43 9.66 22.13
CA ASP A 91 28.39 9.57 21.09
C ASP A 91 27.11 10.24 21.60
N PRO A 92 26.55 11.22 20.85
CA PRO A 92 25.28 11.82 21.24
C PRO A 92 24.20 10.76 21.16
N LEU A 93 23.51 10.54 22.27
CA LEU A 93 22.29 9.74 22.26
C LEU A 93 21.30 10.32 21.22
N PRO A 94 20.63 9.47 20.42
CA PRO A 94 19.59 9.95 19.55
C PRO A 94 18.60 10.78 20.38
N ARG A 95 18.37 12.00 19.94
CA ARG A 95 17.39 12.87 20.60
C ARG A 95 16.02 12.18 20.59
N PRO A 96 15.34 12.03 21.74
CA PRO A 96 13.96 11.59 21.72
C PRO A 96 13.13 12.51 20.84
N LEU A 97 12.27 11.94 20.01
CA LEU A 97 11.27 12.73 19.27
C LEU A 97 10.34 13.38 20.29
N GLU A 98 10.14 14.68 20.16
CA GLU A 98 9.15 15.39 20.98
C GLU A 98 7.73 14.97 20.56
N ALA A 99 6.79 15.06 21.50
CA ALA A 99 5.39 14.74 21.23
C ALA A 99 4.86 15.60 20.06
N GLY A 100 4.43 14.94 18.98
CA GLY A 100 3.99 15.60 17.75
C GLY A 100 5.08 15.72 16.66
N GLU A 101 6.32 15.40 16.95
CA GLU A 101 7.39 15.37 15.96
C GLU A 101 7.34 14.03 15.18
N VAL A 102 6.91 14.08 13.93
CA VAL A 102 6.87 12.91 13.05
C VAL A 102 7.97 13.05 12.02
N ALA A 103 9.01 12.26 12.16
CA ALA A 103 10.05 12.11 11.13
C ALA A 103 9.61 11.01 10.16
N GLY A 104 8.97 11.37 9.07
CA GLY A 104 8.60 10.44 8.00
C GLY A 104 9.41 10.69 6.75
N LEU A 105 9.79 9.63 6.01
CA LEU A 105 10.42 9.77 4.70
C LEU A 105 9.52 10.52 3.72
N LEU A 106 8.23 10.32 3.83
CA LEU A 106 7.21 10.85 2.90
C LEU A 106 5.99 11.33 3.67
N ALA A 107 5.54 12.53 3.38
CA ALA A 107 4.25 13.03 3.84
C ALA A 107 3.27 13.17 2.67
N LEU A 108 2.10 12.55 2.82
CA LEU A 108 0.96 12.63 1.91
C LEU A 108 -0.18 13.33 2.66
N PRO A 109 -0.30 14.66 2.55
CA PRO A 109 -1.24 15.43 3.38
C PRO A 109 -2.71 15.31 2.92
N ALA A 110 -2.95 14.78 1.73
CA ALA A 110 -4.30 14.71 1.17
C ALA A 110 -4.95 13.33 1.39
N PRO A 111 -6.10 13.27 2.07
CA PRO A 111 -6.94 12.06 2.04
C PRO A 111 -7.25 11.65 0.61
N GLY A 112 -7.42 10.37 0.36
CA GLY A 112 -7.70 9.84 -0.97
C GLY A 112 -6.52 9.78 -1.93
N VAL A 113 -5.32 10.22 -1.54
CA VAL A 113 -4.07 9.94 -2.27
C VAL A 113 -3.34 8.80 -1.58
N ARG A 114 -3.05 7.75 -2.33
CA ARG A 114 -2.35 6.56 -1.85
C ARG A 114 -0.94 6.51 -2.40
N LEU A 115 -0.01 6.00 -1.60
CA LEU A 115 1.31 5.59 -2.04
C LEU A 115 1.26 4.11 -2.42
N LEU A 116 1.36 3.81 -3.71
CA LEU A 116 1.38 2.43 -4.20
C LEU A 116 2.78 1.82 -4.17
N ALA A 117 3.80 2.64 -4.39
CA ALA A 117 5.19 2.22 -4.34
C ALA A 117 6.12 3.38 -3.98
N CYS A 118 7.14 3.07 -3.19
CA CYS A 118 8.29 3.92 -2.93
C CYS A 118 9.53 3.04 -3.02
N LYS A 119 10.34 3.23 -4.06
CA LYS A 119 11.50 2.39 -4.32
C LYS A 119 12.64 3.19 -4.94
N ARG A 120 13.85 2.64 -4.93
CA ARG A 120 14.93 3.18 -5.74
C ARG A 120 14.65 2.94 -7.23
N SER A 121 15.09 3.87 -8.07
CA SER A 121 15.13 3.69 -9.52
C SER A 121 16.07 2.54 -9.90
N ALA A 122 15.91 1.98 -11.10
CA ALA A 122 16.72 0.88 -11.59
C ALA A 122 18.22 1.21 -11.59
N ASP A 123 18.58 2.45 -11.91
CA ASP A 123 19.96 2.95 -11.88
C ASP A 123 20.46 3.30 -10.46
N GLY A 124 19.61 3.19 -9.44
CA GLY A 124 19.93 3.48 -8.04
C GLY A 124 20.16 4.95 -7.69
N ARG A 125 19.92 5.88 -8.63
CA ARG A 125 20.26 7.30 -8.46
C ARG A 125 19.13 8.14 -7.93
N ALA A 126 17.89 7.71 -8.13
CA ALA A 126 16.66 8.43 -7.78
C ALA A 126 15.72 7.60 -6.91
N LEU A 127 14.69 8.25 -6.40
CA LEU A 127 13.55 7.62 -5.74
C LEU A 127 12.37 7.61 -6.72
N VAL A 128 11.71 6.47 -6.83
CA VAL A 128 10.49 6.32 -7.62
C VAL A 128 9.30 6.25 -6.68
N LEU A 129 8.37 7.18 -6.85
CA LEU A 129 7.11 7.24 -6.14
C LEU A 129 5.98 6.92 -7.10
N ARG A 130 5.11 5.98 -6.75
CA ARG A 130 3.87 5.73 -7.47
C ARG A 130 2.70 6.07 -6.59
N LEU A 131 1.91 7.02 -7.06
CA LEU A 131 0.80 7.61 -6.33
C LEU A 131 -0.50 7.36 -7.08
N GLN A 132 -1.58 7.20 -6.36
CA GLN A 132 -2.91 7.01 -6.92
C GLN A 132 -3.91 7.95 -6.25
N GLU A 133 -4.74 8.60 -7.04
CA GLU A 133 -6.00 9.15 -6.57
C GLU A 133 -7.00 8.00 -6.42
N ALA A 134 -7.55 7.78 -5.23
CA ALA A 134 -8.31 6.58 -4.93
C ALA A 134 -9.78 6.84 -4.54
N ALA A 135 -10.22 8.09 -4.54
CA ALA A 135 -11.59 8.49 -4.22
C ALA A 135 -12.46 8.76 -5.47
N GLY A 136 -11.89 8.67 -6.68
CA GLY A 136 -12.60 8.85 -7.94
C GLY A 136 -12.90 10.32 -8.29
N ARG A 137 -12.06 11.27 -7.85
CA ARG A 137 -12.24 12.70 -8.15
C ARG A 137 -10.91 13.38 -8.48
N ARG A 138 -10.99 14.50 -9.21
CA ARG A 138 -9.81 15.32 -9.45
C ARG A 138 -9.29 15.86 -8.12
N ARG A 139 -7.96 15.77 -7.91
CA ARG A 139 -7.34 16.18 -6.67
C ARG A 139 -6.04 16.92 -6.89
N ARG A 140 -5.92 18.06 -6.19
CA ARG A 140 -4.64 18.75 -6.03
C ARG A 140 -4.07 18.40 -4.67
N ALA A 141 -2.81 18.03 -4.65
CA ALA A 141 -2.09 17.63 -3.44
C ALA A 141 -0.62 18.03 -3.57
N GLU A 142 0.12 17.88 -2.49
CA GLU A 142 1.56 18.04 -2.47
C GLU A 142 2.20 16.80 -1.84
N VAL A 143 3.33 16.37 -2.36
CA VAL A 143 4.17 15.36 -1.76
C VAL A 143 5.39 16.01 -1.17
N ARG A 144 5.71 15.70 0.08
CA ARG A 144 6.91 16.18 0.76
C ARG A 144 7.78 14.99 1.13
N LEU A 145 9.03 15.06 0.74
CA LEU A 145 10.06 14.09 1.10
C LEU A 145 11.00 14.70 2.14
N ALA A 146 11.32 13.95 3.17
CA ALA A 146 12.28 14.40 4.17
C ALA A 146 13.67 14.60 3.51
N GLY A 147 14.24 15.78 3.65
CA GLY A 147 15.57 16.12 3.14
C GLY A 147 15.65 16.32 1.63
N ALA A 148 14.56 16.32 0.90
CA ALA A 148 14.55 16.41 -0.56
C ALA A 148 13.80 17.66 -1.07
N GLY A 149 14.36 18.83 -0.90
CA GLY A 149 13.91 20.04 -1.59
C GLY A 149 12.45 20.48 -1.32
N PRO A 150 11.86 21.25 -2.24
CA PRO A 150 10.51 21.77 -2.11
C PRO A 150 9.44 20.66 -2.27
N ALA A 151 8.23 20.95 -1.81
CA ALA A 151 7.08 20.07 -2.03
C ALA A 151 6.80 19.88 -3.53
N ILE A 152 6.49 18.66 -3.93
CA ILE A 152 6.16 18.28 -5.30
C ILE A 152 4.65 18.46 -5.50
N PRO A 153 4.21 19.38 -6.36
CA PRO A 153 2.80 19.59 -6.63
C PRO A 153 2.23 18.44 -7.48
N LEU A 154 1.05 17.99 -7.11
CA LEU A 154 0.28 16.97 -7.81
C LEU A 154 -1.05 17.54 -8.28
N ASP A 155 -1.44 17.25 -9.50
CA ASP A 155 -2.78 17.43 -10.01
C ASP A 155 -3.19 16.10 -10.67
N LEU A 156 -3.96 15.31 -9.90
CA LEU A 156 -4.38 13.96 -10.28
C LEU A 156 -5.82 13.98 -10.79
N GLY A 157 -6.06 13.35 -11.91
CA GLY A 157 -7.42 13.03 -12.37
C GLY A 157 -8.06 11.92 -11.52
N PRO A 158 -9.38 11.68 -11.69
CA PRO A 158 -10.08 10.60 -10.99
C PRO A 158 -9.42 9.25 -11.24
N LEU A 159 -9.11 8.51 -10.19
CA LEU A 159 -8.47 7.18 -10.21
C LEU A 159 -7.10 7.15 -10.94
N GLU A 160 -6.52 8.30 -11.21
CA GLU A 160 -5.23 8.38 -11.89
C GLU A 160 -4.11 7.79 -11.05
N ILE A 161 -3.28 6.99 -11.69
CA ILE A 161 -1.99 6.53 -11.17
C ILE A 161 -0.89 7.37 -11.81
N ARG A 162 -0.02 7.93 -10.98
CA ARG A 162 1.12 8.73 -11.44
C ARG A 162 2.40 8.23 -10.84
N THR A 163 3.40 8.06 -11.69
CA THR A 163 4.75 7.75 -11.27
C THR A 163 5.61 9.01 -11.35
N LEU A 164 6.37 9.25 -10.29
CA LEU A 164 7.34 10.33 -10.19
C LEU A 164 8.72 9.73 -9.98
N ARG A 165 9.71 10.26 -10.66
CA ARG A 165 11.10 10.05 -10.37
C ARG A 165 11.64 11.30 -9.68
N VAL A 166 12.21 11.13 -8.50
CA VAL A 166 12.74 12.23 -7.67
C VAL A 166 14.23 12.02 -7.49
N GLU A 167 15.01 12.98 -7.93
CA GLU A 167 16.47 12.97 -7.86
C GLU A 167 16.96 13.39 -6.46
N LYS A 168 18.21 13.12 -6.15
CA LYS A 168 18.81 13.43 -4.85
C LYS A 168 18.87 14.94 -4.53
N ASP A 169 18.94 15.77 -5.54
CA ASP A 169 18.95 17.24 -5.42
C ASP A 169 17.53 17.83 -5.23
N GLY A 170 16.49 16.97 -5.22
CA GLY A 170 15.10 17.38 -5.11
C GLY A 170 14.42 17.68 -6.45
N GLY A 171 15.14 17.61 -7.57
CA GLY A 171 14.55 17.65 -8.90
C GLY A 171 13.60 16.47 -9.11
N TRP A 172 12.52 16.67 -9.88
CA TRP A 172 11.57 15.60 -10.13
C TRP A 172 10.99 15.69 -11.54
N ARG A 173 10.55 14.55 -12.04
CA ARG A 173 9.84 14.44 -13.32
C ARG A 173 8.80 13.34 -13.27
N ARG A 174 7.86 13.37 -14.18
CA ARG A 174 6.97 12.22 -14.41
C ARG A 174 7.79 11.10 -15.03
N ALA A 175 7.50 9.88 -14.61
CA ALA A 175 8.10 8.68 -15.17
C ALA A 175 7.02 7.73 -15.67
N GLY A 176 7.39 6.83 -16.55
CA GLY A 176 6.54 5.75 -17.04
C GLY A 176 6.27 4.69 -15.97
N MET A 177 5.46 3.70 -16.33
CA MET A 177 5.13 2.60 -15.41
C MET A 177 6.33 1.71 -15.14
N VAL A 178 7.25 1.61 -16.07
CA VAL A 178 8.43 0.73 -16.05
C VAL A 178 9.70 1.46 -15.59
N ASP A 179 9.62 2.71 -15.17
CA ASP A 179 10.77 3.48 -14.66
C ASP A 179 11.90 3.70 -15.69
N GLU A 180 11.62 3.46 -16.95
CA GLU A 180 12.53 3.73 -18.06
C GLU A 180 12.12 5.06 -18.69
N ASP A 181 13.02 6.07 -18.52
CA ASP A 181 13.02 7.42 -19.12
C ASP A 181 11.91 8.41 -18.76
#